data_47f44ebf70921d3918a24470936a6239
#
_entry.id   47f44ebf70921d3918a24470936a6239
#
_cell.length_a   1.000
_cell.length_b   1.000
_cell.length_c   1.000
_cell.angle_alpha   90.00
_cell.angle_beta   90.00
_cell.angle_gamma   90.00
#
_symmetry.space_group_name_H-M   'P 1'
#
loop_
_entity.id
_entity.type
_entity.pdbx_description
1 polymer ?
#
loop_
_entity_poly.entity_id
_entity_poly.type
_entity_poly.pdbx_seq_one_letter_code
_entity_poly.pdbx_strand_id
1 'polypeptide(L)'
;MNRFSRYANNYLGYDRLSEDLAIAALDSEDYYREIADVMEEARKMYASELGALDGFKVYRSTANFILIRYPIAIKEALQREFADCDYKVKFMNEPGINTHMRITLGRREQNRKVCDIILKIAKNR
;
A
#
# COMPACT_ATOMS: atom_id res chain seq x y z
N MET A 1 9.03 -33.17 24.31
CA MET A 1 8.24 -32.48 23.27
C MET A 1 6.89 -32.12 23.86
N ASN A 2 6.56 -30.83 23.88
CA ASN A 2 5.34 -30.32 24.49
C ASN A 2 4.11 -30.81 23.68
N ARG A 3 2.99 -31.13 24.35
CA ARG A 3 1.72 -31.58 23.76
C ARG A 3 1.19 -30.61 22.68
N PHE A 4 1.46 -29.34 22.83
CA PHE A 4 1.10 -28.27 21.88
C PHE A 4 1.90 -28.37 20.57
N SER A 5 3.19 -28.70 20.64
CA SER A 5 4.05 -28.87 19.46
C SER A 5 3.61 -30.06 18.59
N ARG A 6 3.12 -31.12 19.20
CA ARG A 6 2.57 -32.29 18.51
C ARG A 6 1.27 -31.96 17.77
N TYR A 7 0.41 -31.15 18.37
CA TYR A 7 -0.84 -30.70 17.76
C TYR A 7 -0.57 -29.78 16.57
N ALA A 8 0.31 -28.80 16.73
CA ALA A 8 0.69 -27.87 15.67
C ALA A 8 1.28 -28.59 14.45
N ASN A 9 2.18 -29.53 14.65
CA ASN A 9 2.79 -30.30 13.56
C ASN A 9 1.80 -31.18 12.78
N ASN A 10 0.79 -31.74 13.49
CA ASN A 10 -0.16 -32.66 12.85
C ASN A 10 -1.34 -31.98 12.19
N TYR A 11 -1.72 -30.75 12.60
CA TYR A 11 -2.94 -30.10 12.16
C TYR A 11 -2.74 -28.76 11.45
N LEU A 12 -1.60 -28.08 11.65
CA LEU A 12 -1.31 -26.79 11.05
C LEU A 12 -0.40 -26.86 9.81
N GLY A 13 -0.07 -28.07 9.36
CA GLY A 13 0.60 -28.28 8.09
C GLY A 13 1.97 -27.60 7.98
N TYR A 14 2.81 -27.74 8.99
CA TYR A 14 4.19 -27.26 8.96
C TYR A 14 5.02 -28.18 8.07
N ASP A 15 5.28 -27.77 6.83
CA ASP A 15 6.07 -28.55 5.89
C ASP A 15 7.51 -28.01 5.77
N ARG A 16 8.40 -28.88 5.30
CA ARG A 16 9.83 -28.61 5.20
C ARG A 16 10.14 -27.51 4.17
N LEU A 17 9.35 -27.41 3.11
CA LEU A 17 9.51 -26.38 2.10
C LEU A 17 9.20 -25.00 2.68
N SER A 18 8.13 -24.88 3.46
CA SER A 18 7.77 -23.64 4.15
C SER A 18 8.84 -23.22 5.16
N GLU A 19 9.46 -24.20 5.85
CA GLU A 19 10.58 -23.93 6.75
C GLU A 19 11.80 -23.39 6.01
N ASP A 20 12.22 -24.05 4.93
CA ASP A 20 13.36 -23.64 4.12
C ASP A 20 13.15 -22.24 3.52
N LEU A 21 11.93 -21.94 3.04
CA LEU A 21 11.56 -20.62 2.53
C LEU A 21 11.57 -19.56 3.64
N ALA A 22 11.10 -19.88 4.82
CA ALA A 22 11.14 -18.95 5.97
C ALA A 22 12.57 -18.64 6.39
N ILE A 23 13.46 -19.63 6.43
CA ILE A 23 14.89 -19.44 6.74
C ILE A 23 15.55 -18.57 5.65
N ALA A 24 15.32 -18.89 4.38
CA ALA A 24 15.84 -18.09 3.25
C ALA A 24 15.34 -16.64 3.29
N ALA A 25 14.09 -16.43 3.70
CA ALA A 25 13.53 -15.09 3.88
C ALA A 25 14.24 -14.34 5.01
N LEU A 26 14.49 -14.99 6.17
CA LEU A 26 15.22 -14.38 7.29
C LEU A 26 16.67 -14.02 6.92
N ASP A 27 17.29 -14.78 6.04
CA ASP A 27 18.65 -14.54 5.55
C ASP A 27 18.73 -13.48 4.44
N SER A 28 17.58 -12.97 3.97
CA SER A 28 17.46 -11.99 2.88
C SER A 28 17.34 -10.55 3.41
N GLU A 29 18.13 -10.17 4.40
CA GLU A 29 18.04 -8.86 5.07
C GLU A 29 18.20 -7.69 4.10
N ASP A 30 19.13 -7.76 3.16
CA ASP A 30 19.36 -6.70 2.17
C ASP A 30 18.16 -6.47 1.26
N TYR A 31 17.47 -7.54 0.86
CA TYR A 31 16.24 -7.47 0.07
C TYR A 31 15.12 -6.75 0.84
N TYR A 32 14.92 -7.09 2.10
CA TYR A 32 13.91 -6.43 2.94
C TYR A 32 14.25 -4.97 3.21
N ARG A 33 15.52 -4.65 3.37
CA ARG A 33 15.98 -3.26 3.55
C ARG A 33 15.70 -2.44 2.29
N GLU A 34 15.99 -2.95 1.10
CA GLU A 34 15.67 -2.29 -0.17
C GLU A 34 14.16 -2.04 -0.31
N ILE A 35 13.31 -3.02 0.02
CA ILE A 35 11.86 -2.84 0.00
C ILE A 35 11.42 -1.74 0.99
N ALA A 36 11.96 -1.74 2.20
CA ALA A 36 11.66 -0.73 3.20
C ALA A 36 12.03 0.68 2.73
N ASP A 37 13.18 0.84 2.09
CA ASP A 37 13.63 2.10 1.51
C ASP A 37 12.69 2.60 0.41
N VAL A 38 12.29 1.71 -0.51
CA VAL A 38 11.32 2.04 -1.57
C VAL A 38 9.97 2.49 -0.99
N MET A 39 9.50 1.82 0.05
CA MET A 39 8.25 2.19 0.72
C MET A 39 8.36 3.54 1.44
N GLU A 40 9.49 3.82 2.07
CA GLU A 40 9.72 5.10 2.75
C GLU A 40 9.84 6.26 1.76
N GLU A 41 10.54 6.07 0.66
CA GLU A 41 10.60 7.02 -0.45
C GLU A 41 9.19 7.34 -0.98
N ALA A 42 8.37 6.30 -1.20
CA ALA A 42 7.01 6.46 -1.67
C ALA A 42 6.15 7.26 -0.67
N ARG A 43 6.23 6.95 0.63
CA ARG A 43 5.51 7.70 1.68
C ARG A 43 5.88 9.19 1.67
N LYS A 44 7.16 9.49 1.58
CA LYS A 44 7.66 10.88 1.51
C LYS A 44 7.17 11.59 0.25
N MET A 45 7.22 10.92 -0.90
CA MET A 45 6.72 11.47 -2.16
C MET A 45 5.23 11.82 -2.09
N TYR A 46 4.39 10.88 -1.65
CA TYR A 46 2.95 11.12 -1.52
C TYR A 46 2.65 12.23 -0.50
N ALA A 47 3.34 12.24 0.63
CA ALA A 47 3.15 13.28 1.65
C ALA A 47 3.53 14.67 1.15
N SER A 48 4.64 14.81 0.42
CA SER A 48 5.10 16.10 -0.09
C SER A 48 4.25 16.60 -1.26
N GLU A 49 3.91 15.73 -2.21
CA GLU A 49 3.26 16.16 -3.44
C GLU A 49 1.74 16.27 -3.31
N LEU A 50 1.10 15.28 -2.68
CA LEU A 50 -0.35 15.32 -2.49
C LEU A 50 -0.76 16.07 -1.21
N GLY A 51 0.07 16.02 -0.18
CA GLY A 51 -0.20 16.75 1.06
C GLY A 51 -0.15 18.27 0.93
N ALA A 52 0.49 18.78 -0.12
CA ALA A 52 0.52 20.20 -0.45
C ALA A 52 -0.74 20.69 -1.20
N LEU A 53 -1.59 19.77 -1.68
CA LEU A 53 -2.79 20.12 -2.43
C LEU A 53 -3.96 20.45 -1.51
N ASP A 54 -4.71 21.50 -1.87
CA ASP A 54 -5.92 21.86 -1.12
C ASP A 54 -6.96 20.73 -1.10
N GLY A 55 -7.50 20.47 0.09
CA GLY A 55 -8.49 19.41 0.32
C GLY A 55 -7.93 17.99 0.40
N PHE A 56 -6.63 17.80 0.17
CA PHE A 56 -5.96 16.52 0.37
C PHE A 56 -5.39 16.38 1.78
N LYS A 57 -5.34 15.15 2.27
CA LYS A 57 -4.62 14.79 3.49
C LYS A 57 -4.02 13.41 3.33
N VAL A 58 -2.71 13.31 3.41
CA VAL A 58 -1.98 12.05 3.44
C VAL A 58 -1.74 11.66 4.89
N TYR A 59 -2.25 10.50 5.30
CA TYR A 59 -2.07 10.02 6.67
C TYR A 59 -0.74 9.30 6.82
N ARG A 60 -0.09 9.51 7.97
CA ARG A 60 1.14 8.80 8.31
C ARG A 60 0.88 7.29 8.36
N SER A 61 1.78 6.51 7.75
CA SER A 61 1.70 5.06 7.72
C SER A 61 3.07 4.42 7.94
N THR A 62 3.09 3.27 8.56
CA THR A 62 4.23 2.36 8.67
C THR A 62 3.97 1.03 7.95
N ALA A 63 2.78 0.89 7.35
CA ALA A 63 2.36 -0.29 6.60
C ALA A 63 2.81 -0.23 5.13
N ASN A 64 2.51 -1.27 4.38
CA ASN A 64 2.72 -1.35 2.93
C ASN A 64 1.66 -0.62 2.10
N PHE A 65 0.86 0.23 2.74
CA PHE A 65 -0.14 1.08 2.10
C PHE A 65 -0.21 2.44 2.78
N ILE A 66 -0.80 3.40 2.10
CA ILE A 66 -1.14 4.71 2.65
C ILE A 66 -2.64 4.97 2.51
N LEU A 67 -3.17 5.77 3.42
CA LEU A 67 -4.52 6.31 3.36
C LEU A 67 -4.45 7.78 2.98
N ILE A 68 -5.27 8.20 2.01
CA ILE A 68 -5.33 9.57 1.51
C ILE A 68 -6.79 10.02 1.51
N ARG A 69 -7.06 11.16 2.16
CA ARG A 69 -8.32 11.88 1.98
C ARG A 69 -8.18 12.80 0.77
N TYR A 70 -9.22 12.86 -0.04
CA TYR A 70 -9.30 13.71 -1.24
C TYR A 70 -10.67 14.43 -1.30
N PRO A 71 -10.77 15.53 -2.05
CA PRO A 71 -12.04 16.23 -2.25
C PRO A 71 -13.06 15.35 -2.98
N ILE A 72 -14.29 15.30 -2.47
CA ILE A 72 -15.36 14.46 -3.04
C ILE A 72 -15.62 14.76 -4.52
N ALA A 73 -15.45 16.00 -4.95
CA ALA A 73 -15.69 16.43 -6.32
C ALA A 73 -14.89 15.69 -7.39
N ILE A 74 -13.72 15.11 -7.02
CA ILE A 74 -12.88 14.38 -7.96
C ILE A 74 -13.01 12.85 -7.85
N LYS A 75 -13.91 12.37 -6.99
CA LYS A 75 -14.06 10.92 -6.72
C LYS A 75 -14.32 10.12 -8.00
N GLU A 76 -15.30 10.55 -8.79
CA GLU A 76 -15.68 9.85 -10.03
C GLU A 76 -14.55 9.85 -11.07
N ALA A 77 -13.83 10.96 -11.19
CA ALA A 77 -12.69 11.07 -12.10
C ALA A 77 -11.56 10.12 -11.68
N LEU A 78 -11.24 10.05 -10.37
CA LEU A 78 -10.25 9.12 -9.83
C LEU A 78 -10.70 7.67 -10.05
N GLN A 79 -11.95 7.33 -9.76
CA GLN A 79 -12.47 5.97 -9.94
C GLN A 79 -12.40 5.54 -11.40
N ARG A 80 -12.75 6.42 -12.33
CA ARG A 80 -12.70 6.14 -13.77
C ARG A 80 -11.27 5.90 -14.24
N GLU A 81 -10.32 6.76 -13.85
CA GLU A 81 -8.93 6.65 -14.27
C GLU A 81 -8.24 5.41 -13.68
N PHE A 82 -8.64 4.99 -12.48
CA PHE A 82 -8.08 3.79 -11.85
C PHE A 82 -8.84 2.49 -12.17
N ALA A 83 -10.02 2.55 -12.81
CA ALA A 83 -10.81 1.35 -13.13
C ALA A 83 -10.07 0.40 -14.08
N ASP A 84 -9.35 0.96 -15.05
CA ASP A 84 -8.63 0.22 -16.10
C ASP A 84 -7.13 0.05 -15.79
N CYS A 85 -6.71 0.42 -14.58
CA CYS A 85 -5.32 0.35 -14.16
C CYS A 85 -5.07 -0.84 -13.23
N ASP A 86 -3.96 -1.54 -13.44
CA ASP A 86 -3.49 -2.64 -12.59
C ASP A 86 -2.95 -2.17 -11.21
N TYR A 87 -3.24 -0.92 -10.83
CA TYR A 87 -2.81 -0.37 -9.56
C TYR A 87 -3.78 -0.70 -8.43
N LYS A 88 -3.24 -1.14 -7.29
CA LYS A 88 -4.05 -1.50 -6.12
C LYS A 88 -4.49 -0.26 -5.35
N VAL A 89 -5.48 0.44 -5.89
CA VAL A 89 -6.17 1.56 -5.25
C VAL A 89 -7.56 1.12 -4.82
N LYS A 90 -7.86 1.25 -3.53
CA LYS A 90 -9.18 0.95 -2.98
C LYS A 90 -9.84 2.23 -2.51
N PHE A 91 -10.98 2.57 -3.12
CA PHE A 91 -11.85 3.64 -2.65
C PHE A 91 -12.71 3.16 -1.49
N MET A 92 -12.71 3.94 -0.41
CA MET A 92 -13.53 3.64 0.75
C MET A 92 -14.95 4.16 0.50
N ASN A 93 -15.95 3.37 0.90
CA ASN A 93 -17.37 3.72 0.70
C ASN A 93 -18.14 3.81 2.02
N GLU A 94 -17.51 3.44 3.13
CA GLU A 94 -18.14 3.46 4.44
C GLU A 94 -18.40 4.90 4.92
N PRO A 95 -19.49 5.14 5.68
CA PRO A 95 -19.79 6.46 6.23
C PRO A 95 -18.59 7.02 7.03
N GLY A 96 -18.31 8.29 6.80
CA GLY A 96 -17.19 9.00 7.47
C GLY A 96 -15.83 8.87 6.78
N ILE A 97 -15.64 7.86 5.90
CA ILE A 97 -14.40 7.67 5.14
C ILE A 97 -14.63 7.55 3.62
N ASN A 98 -15.82 7.88 3.15
CA ASN A 98 -16.20 7.80 1.73
C ASN A 98 -15.45 8.76 0.80
N THR A 99 -14.63 9.64 1.37
CA THR A 99 -13.70 10.55 0.69
C THR A 99 -12.24 10.11 0.82
N HIS A 100 -12.03 8.86 1.18
CA HIS A 100 -10.69 8.30 1.37
C HIS A 100 -10.41 7.21 0.35
N MET A 101 -9.13 7.09 -0.02
CA MET A 101 -8.61 5.97 -0.81
C MET A 101 -7.39 5.37 -0.12
N ARG A 102 -7.26 4.06 -0.23
CA ARG A 102 -6.09 3.31 0.22
C ARG A 102 -5.27 2.91 -0.98
N ILE A 103 -3.99 3.29 -0.99
CA ILE A 103 -3.04 2.96 -2.05
C ILE A 103 -2.02 1.98 -1.49
N THR A 104 -1.90 0.81 -2.12
CA THR A 104 -0.82 -0.13 -1.80
C THR A 104 0.47 0.36 -2.43
N LEU A 105 1.53 0.43 -1.64
CA LEU A 105 2.85 0.85 -2.10
C LEU A 105 3.48 -0.27 -2.94
N GLY A 106 3.90 0.08 -4.14
CA GLY A 106 4.53 -0.83 -5.09
C GLY A 106 5.97 -0.42 -5.39
N ARG A 107 6.43 -0.75 -6.60
CA ARG A 107 7.74 -0.34 -7.10
C ARG A 107 7.78 1.18 -7.31
N ARG A 108 8.99 1.78 -7.31
CA ARG A 108 9.19 3.23 -7.50
C ARG A 108 8.40 3.78 -8.69
N GLU A 109 8.51 3.11 -9.83
CA GLU A 109 7.81 3.52 -11.05
C GLU A 109 6.29 3.48 -10.92
N GLN A 110 5.75 2.44 -10.28
CA GLN A 110 4.31 2.31 -10.04
C GLN A 110 3.80 3.40 -9.11
N ASN A 111 4.51 3.65 -8.01
CA ASN A 111 4.17 4.71 -7.07
C ASN A 111 4.18 6.08 -7.75
N ARG A 112 5.16 6.35 -8.61
CA ARG A 112 5.25 7.60 -9.38
C ARG A 112 4.05 7.77 -10.31
N LYS A 113 3.72 6.76 -11.11
CA LYS A 113 2.57 6.78 -12.02
C LYS A 113 1.25 7.04 -11.30
N VAL A 114 1.02 6.36 -10.16
CA VAL A 114 -0.18 6.58 -9.35
C VAL A 114 -0.25 8.02 -8.84
N CYS A 115 0.86 8.56 -8.34
CA CYS A 115 0.93 9.95 -7.88
C CYS A 115 0.63 10.94 -9.02
N ASP A 116 1.22 10.74 -10.20
CA ASP A 116 1.02 11.59 -11.38
C ASP A 116 -0.44 11.60 -11.86
N ILE A 117 -1.12 10.45 -11.84
CA ILE A 117 -2.54 10.36 -12.16
C ILE A 117 -3.36 11.23 -11.21
N ILE A 118 -3.11 11.12 -9.90
CA ILE A 118 -3.83 11.92 -8.90
C ILE A 118 -3.55 13.40 -9.07
N LEU A 119 -2.29 13.78 -9.28
CA LEU A 119 -1.89 15.18 -9.52
C LEU A 119 -2.56 15.77 -10.75
N LYS A 120 -2.61 15.02 -11.85
CA LYS A 120 -3.28 15.44 -13.10
C LYS A 120 -4.75 15.75 -12.86
N ILE A 121 -5.46 14.85 -12.18
CA ILE A 121 -6.89 15.04 -11.88
C ILE A 121 -7.11 16.20 -10.92
N ALA A 122 -6.26 16.33 -9.89
CA ALA A 122 -6.37 17.39 -8.90
C ALA A 122 -6.12 18.79 -9.49
N LYS A 123 -5.26 18.91 -10.51
CA LYS A 123 -4.96 20.18 -11.18
C LYS A 123 -6.01 20.59 -12.22
N ASN A 124 -6.81 19.66 -12.70
CA ASN A 124 -7.86 19.91 -13.71
C ASN A 124 -9.23 20.20 -13.09
N ARG A 125 -9.27 20.61 -11.83
CA ARG A 125 -10.48 21.03 -11.12
C ARG A 125 -11.06 22.32 -11.66
#